data_455f23f86e1101f9b680542ea12d71ae
#
_entry.id   455f23f86e1101f9b680542ea12d71ae
#
_cell.length_a   1.000
_cell.length_b   1.000
_cell.length_c   1.000
_cell.angle_alpha   90.00
_cell.angle_beta   90.00
_cell.angle_gamma   90.00
#
_symmetry.space_group_name_H-M   'P 1'
#
loop_
_entity.id
_entity.type
_entity.pdbx_description
1 polymer ?
#
loop_
_entity_poly.entity_id
_entity_poly.type
_entity_poly.pdbx_seq_one_letter_code
_entity_poly.pdbx_strand_id
1 'polypeptide(L)'
;MTATPARPVANIAPTAPDELLGRPVSMRSMALLRVLVAPIVLLHLRPLLTDAWNGRIYRDHFHEPYASWYPELPRHLYVGLLWVAALAAVAMLVGLRGRAAAIVVWAIVTYDLFLSTTNFHNNRAYLVLVLATLAVTPCDRELSLDAWLARRRGAPARPTCSPGWPLWLLRFEAATVYGASGLSKLVDPDWFSGTVTWDRLVRTRDQLEASVLPGWSIDLLTDRSFNTVAAKFVIATELFIALGLWSRRTRYAAVWVAVCFHVAIQLSASVEVFSYLAIAALVIWAVPSTRDRTLVVDPARHRVFVVVARGLDWLARFRIEHGPPGSPLTVVDRDGRPLTGRSATAMALSRVPAVAWFALPVVAAGHLTTRRRSTPQ
;
A
#
# COMPACT_ATOMS: atom_id res chain seq x y z
N MET A 1 29.39 -19.11 -26.05
CA MET A 1 28.02 -19.49 -25.72
C MET A 1 27.15 -18.28 -25.87
N THR A 2 26.48 -18.14 -27.00
CA THR A 2 25.59 -17.02 -27.33
C THR A 2 24.25 -17.22 -26.62
N ALA A 3 23.94 -16.33 -25.68
CA ALA A 3 22.64 -16.34 -24.99
C ALA A 3 21.53 -15.95 -25.97
N THR A 4 20.61 -16.87 -26.19
CA THR A 4 19.39 -16.63 -26.98
C THR A 4 18.57 -15.51 -26.33
N PRO A 5 18.18 -14.45 -27.05
CA PRO A 5 17.34 -13.40 -26.48
C PRO A 5 15.97 -13.96 -26.12
N ALA A 6 15.53 -13.72 -24.89
CA ALA A 6 14.20 -14.10 -24.43
C ALA A 6 13.14 -13.42 -25.33
N ARG A 7 12.31 -14.23 -25.96
CA ARG A 7 11.16 -13.75 -26.75
C ARG A 7 10.29 -12.82 -25.91
N PRO A 8 9.87 -11.66 -26.46
CA PRO A 8 8.88 -10.82 -25.81
C PRO A 8 7.59 -11.62 -25.65
N VAL A 9 7.10 -11.71 -24.40
CA VAL A 9 5.79 -12.30 -24.11
C VAL A 9 4.75 -11.43 -24.80
N ALA A 10 4.14 -11.97 -25.84
CA ALA A 10 3.06 -11.30 -26.57
C ALA A 10 1.96 -10.89 -25.57
N ASN A 11 1.54 -9.63 -25.64
CA ASN A 11 0.41 -9.09 -24.89
C ASN A 11 -0.90 -9.64 -25.47
N ILE A 12 -1.18 -10.92 -25.27
CA ILE A 12 -2.50 -11.49 -25.54
C ILE A 12 -3.38 -11.07 -24.38
N ALA A 13 -4.44 -10.32 -24.68
CA ALA A 13 -5.46 -10.00 -23.67
C ALA A 13 -6.07 -11.32 -23.20
N PRO A 14 -6.14 -11.58 -21.88
CA PRO A 14 -6.73 -12.80 -21.36
C PRO A 14 -8.21 -12.86 -21.76
N THR A 15 -8.62 -13.97 -22.35
CA THR A 15 -9.97 -14.18 -22.88
C THR A 15 -10.91 -14.81 -21.85
N ALA A 16 -10.37 -15.40 -20.76
CA ALA A 16 -11.15 -16.02 -19.71
C ALA A 16 -10.66 -15.61 -18.29
N PRO A 17 -11.57 -15.54 -17.29
CA PRO A 17 -11.21 -15.22 -15.89
C PRO A 17 -10.16 -16.17 -15.31
N ASP A 18 -10.23 -17.46 -15.63
CA ASP A 18 -9.29 -18.48 -15.15
C ASP A 18 -7.87 -18.26 -15.64
N GLU A 19 -7.70 -17.78 -16.88
CA GLU A 19 -6.39 -17.38 -17.43
C GLU A 19 -5.82 -16.15 -16.69
N LEU A 20 -6.68 -15.20 -16.30
CA LEU A 20 -6.28 -14.01 -15.59
C LEU A 20 -5.80 -14.32 -14.18
N LEU A 21 -6.53 -15.15 -13.45
CA LEU A 21 -6.24 -15.54 -12.07
C LEU A 21 -5.06 -16.52 -11.97
N GLY A 22 -4.94 -17.44 -12.93
CA GLY A 22 -3.86 -18.40 -13.01
C GLY A 22 -2.54 -17.84 -13.56
N ARG A 23 -2.57 -16.71 -14.28
CA ARG A 23 -1.39 -16.13 -14.90
C ARG A 23 -0.29 -15.83 -13.87
N PRO A 24 0.95 -16.33 -14.09
CA PRO A 24 2.05 -16.04 -13.18
C PRO A 24 2.37 -14.54 -13.13
N VAL A 25 2.35 -13.96 -11.92
CA VAL A 25 2.72 -12.57 -11.66
C VAL A 25 3.86 -12.51 -10.66
N SER A 26 4.68 -11.46 -10.74
CA SER A 26 5.73 -11.22 -9.75
C SER A 26 5.14 -11.01 -8.36
N MET A 27 5.67 -11.74 -7.38
CA MET A 27 5.27 -11.62 -5.97
C MET A 27 5.92 -10.43 -5.27
N ARG A 28 6.66 -9.59 -5.98
CA ARG A 28 7.37 -8.45 -5.38
C ARG A 28 6.43 -7.42 -4.75
N SER A 29 5.25 -7.16 -5.34
CA SER A 29 4.22 -6.30 -4.74
C SER A 29 3.72 -6.88 -3.43
N MET A 30 3.53 -8.20 -3.36
CA MET A 30 3.10 -8.89 -2.15
C MET A 30 4.19 -8.89 -1.07
N ALA A 31 5.45 -9.04 -1.48
CA ALA A 31 6.59 -8.91 -0.57
C ALA A 31 6.71 -7.50 0.02
N LEU A 32 6.49 -6.46 -0.80
CA LEU A 32 6.44 -5.07 -0.34
C LEU A 32 5.25 -4.82 0.59
N LEU A 33 4.07 -5.33 0.24
CA LEU A 33 2.89 -5.22 1.10
C LEU A 33 3.16 -5.85 2.47
N ARG A 34 3.78 -7.04 2.52
CA ARG A 34 4.20 -7.68 3.76
C ARG A 34 5.11 -6.79 4.60
N VAL A 35 6.11 -6.16 3.96
CA VAL A 35 7.04 -5.25 4.66
C VAL A 35 6.32 -4.01 5.21
N LEU A 36 5.36 -3.47 4.47
CA LEU A 36 4.60 -2.28 4.89
C LEU A 36 3.53 -2.60 5.94
N VAL A 37 2.89 -3.77 5.87
CA VAL A 37 1.84 -4.17 6.82
C VAL A 37 2.41 -4.56 8.18
N ALA A 38 3.61 -5.12 8.24
CA ALA A 38 4.21 -5.55 9.50
C ALA A 38 4.33 -4.44 10.56
N PRO A 39 4.89 -3.24 10.27
CA PRO A 39 4.89 -2.14 11.23
C PRO A 39 3.49 -1.63 11.58
N ILE A 40 2.52 -1.72 10.64
CA ILE A 40 1.13 -1.35 10.90
C ILE A 40 0.50 -2.30 11.93
N VAL A 41 0.80 -3.60 11.83
CA VAL A 41 0.41 -4.58 12.87
C VAL A 41 1.00 -4.21 14.22
N LEU A 42 2.28 -3.85 14.29
CA LEU A 42 2.90 -3.43 15.56
C LEU A 42 2.23 -2.19 16.15
N LEU A 43 1.87 -1.22 15.29
CA LEU A 43 1.10 -0.05 15.72
C LEU A 43 -0.30 -0.42 16.21
N HIS A 44 -0.96 -1.39 15.58
CA HIS A 44 -2.26 -1.92 16.00
C HIS A 44 -2.18 -2.64 17.35
N LEU A 45 -1.15 -3.47 17.54
CA LEU A 45 -0.98 -4.25 18.78
C LEU A 45 -0.55 -3.38 19.97
N ARG A 46 0.08 -2.23 19.74
CA ARG A 46 0.60 -1.38 20.83
C ARG A 46 -0.45 -0.96 21.85
N PRO A 47 -1.59 -0.37 21.49
CA PRO A 47 -2.64 -0.03 22.46
C PRO A 47 -3.23 -1.27 23.13
N LEU A 48 -3.46 -2.36 22.38
CA LEU A 48 -3.98 -3.61 22.92
C LEU A 48 -3.05 -4.17 24.01
N LEU A 49 -1.73 -4.22 23.74
CA LEU A 49 -0.72 -4.65 24.72
C LEU A 49 -0.72 -3.76 25.96
N THR A 50 -0.76 -2.44 25.77
CA THR A 50 -0.72 -1.48 26.88
C THR A 50 -1.97 -1.60 27.74
N ASP A 51 -3.14 -1.68 27.13
CA ASP A 51 -4.42 -1.72 27.84
C ASP A 51 -4.68 -3.07 28.49
N ALA A 52 -4.28 -4.19 27.85
CA ALA A 52 -4.34 -5.50 28.45
C ALA A 52 -3.35 -5.64 29.62
N TRP A 53 -2.13 -5.12 29.46
CA TRP A 53 -1.14 -5.11 30.53
C TRP A 53 -1.61 -4.33 31.77
N ASN A 54 -2.23 -3.17 31.56
CA ASN A 54 -2.76 -2.32 32.61
C ASN A 54 -4.14 -2.79 33.13
N GLY A 55 -4.71 -3.86 32.59
CA GLY A 55 -6.02 -4.38 32.96
C GLY A 55 -7.19 -3.49 32.58
N ARG A 56 -7.03 -2.62 31.58
CA ARG A 56 -8.09 -1.71 31.13
C ARG A 56 -9.13 -2.41 30.26
N ILE A 57 -8.72 -3.34 29.39
CA ILE A 57 -9.60 -4.03 28.43
C ILE A 57 -9.92 -5.48 28.80
N TYR A 58 -9.29 -6.04 29.82
CA TYR A 58 -9.49 -7.43 30.25
C TYR A 58 -10.03 -7.46 31.68
N ARG A 59 -11.27 -7.00 31.85
CA ARG A 59 -12.02 -7.01 33.12
C ARG A 59 -13.23 -7.93 33.00
N ASP A 60 -13.74 -8.42 34.12
CA ASP A 60 -14.75 -9.48 34.23
C ASP A 60 -16.06 -9.26 33.45
N HIS A 61 -16.32 -8.08 32.88
CA HIS A 61 -17.55 -7.76 32.15
C HIS A 61 -17.30 -6.98 30.85
N PHE A 62 -16.10 -7.08 30.30
CA PHE A 62 -15.74 -6.27 29.13
C PHE A 62 -16.01 -6.96 27.79
N HIS A 63 -16.14 -8.28 27.78
CA HIS A 63 -16.31 -9.04 26.56
C HIS A 63 -17.77 -9.35 26.28
N GLU A 64 -18.22 -8.99 25.10
CA GLU A 64 -19.51 -9.35 24.56
C GLU A 64 -19.26 -10.23 23.32
N PRO A 65 -19.04 -11.54 23.52
CA PRO A 65 -18.58 -12.42 22.43
C PRO A 65 -19.65 -12.57 21.36
N TYR A 66 -19.21 -12.73 20.11
CA TYR A 66 -20.09 -13.01 18.97
C TYR A 66 -20.87 -14.31 19.12
N ALA A 67 -20.32 -15.26 19.86
CA ALA A 67 -20.95 -16.54 20.13
C ALA A 67 -20.53 -17.03 21.53
N SER A 68 -21.49 -17.64 22.24
CA SER A 68 -21.24 -18.14 23.59
C SER A 68 -20.17 -19.23 23.71
N TRP A 69 -19.85 -19.89 22.60
CA TRP A 69 -18.80 -20.90 22.51
C TRP A 69 -17.39 -20.31 22.20
N TYR A 70 -17.30 -19.00 21.91
CA TYR A 70 -16.01 -18.39 21.56
C TYR A 70 -15.09 -18.35 22.79
N PRO A 71 -13.87 -18.92 22.71
CA PRO A 71 -13.06 -19.09 23.89
C PRO A 71 -12.49 -17.73 24.38
N GLU A 72 -12.80 -17.40 25.60
CA GLU A 72 -12.20 -16.26 26.29
C GLU A 72 -11.00 -16.75 27.10
N LEU A 73 -9.81 -16.35 26.69
CA LEU A 73 -8.58 -16.77 27.36
C LEU A 73 -8.34 -15.93 28.61
N PRO A 74 -7.71 -16.48 29.66
CA PRO A 74 -7.24 -15.69 30.78
C PRO A 74 -6.30 -14.57 30.32
N ARG A 75 -6.37 -13.41 31.00
CA ARG A 75 -5.61 -12.19 30.65
C ARG A 75 -4.13 -12.45 30.35
N HIS A 76 -3.44 -13.23 31.19
CA HIS A 76 -2.02 -13.53 30.99
C HIS A 76 -1.74 -14.30 29.69
N LEU A 77 -2.63 -15.19 29.27
CA LEU A 77 -2.51 -15.90 27.99
C LEU A 77 -2.81 -14.96 26.81
N TYR A 78 -3.82 -14.10 26.94
CA TYR A 78 -4.11 -13.09 25.92
C TYR A 78 -2.93 -12.15 25.70
N VAL A 79 -2.35 -11.60 26.78
CA VAL A 79 -1.14 -10.78 26.70
C VAL A 79 0.02 -11.56 26.07
N GLY A 80 0.18 -12.84 26.42
CA GLY A 80 1.17 -13.72 25.79
C GLY A 80 0.95 -13.87 24.28
N LEU A 81 -0.30 -14.05 23.84
CA LEU A 81 -0.63 -14.09 22.40
C LEU A 81 -0.30 -12.78 21.68
N LEU A 82 -0.60 -11.63 22.28
CA LEU A 82 -0.25 -10.34 21.70
C LEU A 82 1.26 -10.16 21.52
N TRP A 83 2.07 -10.64 22.49
CA TRP A 83 3.54 -10.66 22.34
C TRP A 83 4.01 -11.62 21.26
N VAL A 84 3.39 -12.79 21.14
CA VAL A 84 3.67 -13.73 20.03
C VAL A 84 3.34 -13.07 18.70
N ALA A 85 2.21 -12.37 18.58
CA ALA A 85 1.84 -11.62 17.37
C ALA A 85 2.86 -10.51 17.07
N ALA A 86 3.35 -9.78 18.07
CA ALA A 86 4.35 -8.73 17.88
C ALA A 86 5.69 -9.30 17.39
N LEU A 87 6.17 -10.40 17.97
CA LEU A 87 7.38 -11.10 17.51
C LEU A 87 7.20 -11.67 16.10
N ALA A 88 6.04 -12.24 15.81
CA ALA A 88 5.72 -12.73 14.47
C ALA A 88 5.63 -11.56 13.46
N ALA A 89 5.11 -10.39 13.84
CA ALA A 89 5.11 -9.21 12.98
C ALA A 89 6.53 -8.72 12.66
N VAL A 90 7.46 -8.76 13.62
CA VAL A 90 8.89 -8.48 13.37
C VAL A 90 9.49 -9.54 12.42
N ALA A 91 9.21 -10.82 12.63
CA ALA A 91 9.64 -11.88 11.71
C ALA A 91 9.05 -11.69 10.30
N MET A 92 7.78 -11.28 10.22
CA MET A 92 7.10 -10.93 8.98
C MET A 92 7.79 -9.74 8.30
N LEU A 93 8.18 -8.69 9.03
CA LEU A 93 8.89 -7.51 8.52
C LEU A 93 10.19 -7.92 7.82
N VAL A 94 11.05 -8.65 8.51
CA VAL A 94 12.35 -9.06 7.95
C VAL A 94 12.23 -10.23 6.96
N GLY A 95 11.08 -10.90 6.92
CA GLY A 95 10.83 -12.05 6.04
C GLY A 95 11.54 -13.33 6.50
N LEU A 96 11.65 -13.53 7.80
CA LEU A 96 12.05 -14.80 8.41
C LEU A 96 10.82 -15.69 8.53
N ARG A 97 10.76 -16.76 7.73
CA ARG A 97 9.56 -17.60 7.59
C ARG A 97 8.30 -16.75 7.38
N GLY A 98 8.42 -15.74 6.50
CA GLY A 98 7.48 -14.62 6.39
C GLY A 98 6.02 -15.05 6.22
N ARG A 99 5.75 -16.14 5.48
CA ARG A 99 4.40 -16.71 5.34
C ARG A 99 3.88 -17.32 6.65
N ALA A 100 4.71 -18.10 7.35
CA ALA A 100 4.32 -18.68 8.64
C ALA A 100 4.08 -17.58 9.69
N ALA A 101 4.93 -16.55 9.71
CA ALA A 101 4.76 -15.39 10.54
C ALA A 101 3.43 -14.65 10.25
N ALA A 102 3.08 -14.48 8.97
CA ALA A 102 1.81 -13.89 8.57
C ALA A 102 0.60 -14.73 9.03
N ILE A 103 0.68 -16.07 8.99
CA ILE A 103 -0.36 -16.97 9.51
C ILE A 103 -0.56 -16.74 11.02
N VAL A 104 0.52 -16.68 11.79
CA VAL A 104 0.45 -16.46 13.24
C VAL A 104 -0.17 -15.11 13.57
N VAL A 105 0.29 -14.05 12.90
CA VAL A 105 -0.27 -12.70 13.08
C VAL A 105 -1.74 -12.67 12.72
N TRP A 106 -2.10 -13.22 11.56
CA TRP A 106 -3.48 -13.31 11.11
C TRP A 106 -4.39 -14.02 12.12
N ALA A 107 -3.98 -15.18 12.60
CA ALA A 107 -4.78 -15.97 13.55
C ALA A 107 -5.03 -15.19 14.85
N ILE A 108 -4.00 -14.54 15.40
CA ILE A 108 -4.12 -13.81 16.67
C ILE A 108 -4.92 -12.51 16.51
N VAL A 109 -4.69 -11.75 15.44
CA VAL A 109 -5.47 -10.52 15.18
C VAL A 109 -6.93 -10.85 14.84
N THR A 110 -7.18 -11.99 14.19
CA THR A 110 -8.55 -12.48 13.95
C THR A 110 -9.21 -12.89 15.26
N TYR A 111 -8.49 -13.58 16.14
CA TYR A 111 -8.98 -13.93 17.46
C TYR A 111 -9.38 -12.67 18.25
N ASP A 112 -8.52 -11.64 18.29
CA ASP A 112 -8.81 -10.37 18.95
C ASP A 112 -10.05 -9.68 18.36
N LEU A 113 -10.17 -9.64 17.02
CA LEU A 113 -11.32 -9.01 16.36
C LEU A 113 -12.64 -9.62 16.77
N PHE A 114 -12.70 -10.95 16.92
CA PHE A 114 -13.92 -11.69 17.26
C PHE A 114 -14.10 -11.96 18.74
N LEU A 115 -13.15 -11.53 19.59
CA LEU A 115 -13.23 -11.70 21.04
C LEU A 115 -14.41 -10.93 21.64
N SER A 116 -14.76 -9.78 21.07
CA SER A 116 -15.92 -9.00 21.50
C SER A 116 -16.56 -8.25 20.32
N THR A 117 -17.89 -8.16 20.32
CA THR A 117 -18.64 -7.35 19.35
C THR A 117 -18.24 -5.88 19.40
N THR A 118 -17.82 -5.39 20.58
CA THR A 118 -17.31 -4.02 20.78
C THR A 118 -15.94 -3.79 20.13
N ASN A 119 -15.17 -4.85 19.88
CA ASN A 119 -13.88 -4.76 19.19
C ASN A 119 -14.02 -4.67 17.69
N PHE A 120 -15.19 -5.01 17.14
CA PHE A 120 -15.38 -4.99 15.70
C PHE A 120 -15.34 -3.56 15.16
N HIS A 121 -14.45 -3.38 14.19
CA HIS A 121 -14.38 -2.17 13.40
C HIS A 121 -13.99 -2.52 11.98
N ASN A 122 -14.63 -1.92 10.99
CA ASN A 122 -14.37 -2.20 9.57
C ASN A 122 -12.87 -2.08 9.21
N ASN A 123 -12.15 -1.17 9.86
CA ASN A 123 -10.72 -0.98 9.65
C ASN A 123 -9.89 -2.19 10.12
N ARG A 124 -10.28 -2.79 11.26
CA ARG A 124 -9.65 -4.00 11.81
C ARG A 124 -10.00 -5.21 10.95
N ALA A 125 -11.24 -5.31 10.50
CA ALA A 125 -11.67 -6.36 9.57
C ALA A 125 -10.87 -6.31 8.26
N TYR A 126 -10.63 -5.12 7.71
CA TYR A 126 -9.78 -4.97 6.53
C TYR A 126 -8.33 -5.41 6.77
N LEU A 127 -7.75 -5.11 7.95
CA LEU A 127 -6.43 -5.62 8.33
C LEU A 127 -6.39 -7.17 8.35
N VAL A 128 -7.43 -7.80 8.92
CA VAL A 128 -7.56 -9.26 8.95
C VAL A 128 -7.61 -9.85 7.54
N LEU A 129 -8.36 -9.25 6.60
CA LEU A 129 -8.44 -9.71 5.21
C LEU A 129 -7.10 -9.60 4.48
N VAL A 130 -6.39 -8.48 4.65
CA VAL A 130 -5.05 -8.29 4.08
C VAL A 130 -4.06 -9.32 4.65
N LEU A 131 -4.10 -9.57 5.96
CA LEU A 131 -3.26 -10.57 6.62
C LEU A 131 -3.60 -11.99 6.15
N ALA A 132 -4.88 -12.33 5.99
CA ALA A 132 -5.32 -13.63 5.45
C ALA A 132 -4.73 -13.87 4.05
N THR A 133 -4.81 -12.86 3.20
CA THR A 133 -4.25 -12.97 1.84
C THR A 133 -2.72 -13.09 1.85
N LEU A 134 -2.02 -12.37 2.73
CA LEU A 134 -0.57 -12.55 2.91
C LEU A 134 -0.21 -13.94 3.44
N ALA A 135 -1.02 -14.51 4.34
CA ALA A 135 -0.83 -15.83 4.92
C ALA A 135 -0.89 -16.96 3.89
N VAL A 136 -1.75 -16.82 2.87
CA VAL A 136 -1.88 -17.82 1.80
C VAL A 136 -0.94 -17.57 0.61
N THR A 137 -0.30 -16.39 0.56
CA THR A 137 0.57 -15.99 -0.56
C THR A 137 2.04 -16.26 -0.25
N PRO A 138 2.86 -16.67 -1.24
CA PRO A 138 4.31 -16.81 -1.05
C PRO A 138 5.02 -15.43 -1.04
N CYS A 139 4.66 -14.58 -0.08
CA CYS A 139 5.14 -13.21 0.06
C CYS A 139 6.59 -13.08 0.57
N ASP A 140 7.22 -14.21 0.92
CA ASP A 140 8.59 -14.33 1.44
C ASP A 140 9.63 -14.71 0.37
N ARG A 141 9.22 -14.88 -0.90
CA ARG A 141 10.14 -15.24 -1.99
C ARG A 141 11.09 -14.12 -2.39
N GLU A 142 10.70 -12.88 -2.14
CA GLU A 142 11.51 -11.68 -2.40
C GLU A 142 11.53 -10.77 -1.16
N LEU A 143 12.51 -9.87 -1.10
CA LEU A 143 12.67 -8.89 -0.03
C LEU A 143 12.63 -9.54 1.37
N SER A 144 13.22 -10.72 1.53
CA SER A 144 13.18 -11.52 2.74
C SER A 144 14.57 -12.00 3.16
N LEU A 145 14.73 -12.18 4.47
CA LEU A 145 15.94 -12.76 5.06
C LEU A 145 16.10 -14.20 4.57
N ASP A 146 15.02 -14.96 4.45
CA ASP A 146 15.06 -16.35 3.94
C ASP A 146 15.61 -16.42 2.51
N ALA A 147 15.16 -15.52 1.62
CA ALA A 147 15.68 -15.46 0.25
C ALA A 147 17.14 -15.03 0.20
N TRP A 148 17.57 -14.15 1.09
CA TRP A 148 18.96 -13.71 1.20
C TRP A 148 19.86 -14.84 1.73
N LEU A 149 19.45 -15.54 2.78
CA LEU A 149 20.17 -16.70 3.35
C LEU A 149 20.26 -17.85 2.34
N ALA A 150 19.17 -18.15 1.62
CA ALA A 150 19.17 -19.18 0.58
C ALA A 150 20.21 -18.88 -0.51
N ARG A 151 20.26 -17.62 -1.00
CA ARG A 151 21.27 -17.20 -1.97
C ARG A 151 22.70 -17.33 -1.43
N ARG A 152 22.94 -16.96 -0.16
CA ARG A 152 24.27 -17.11 0.46
C ARG A 152 24.72 -18.55 0.61
N ARG A 153 23.77 -19.47 0.79
CA ARG A 153 24.03 -20.93 0.89
C ARG A 153 24.12 -21.62 -0.46
N GLY A 154 24.06 -20.88 -1.57
CA GLY A 154 24.07 -21.45 -2.92
C GLY A 154 22.82 -22.27 -3.26
N ALA A 155 21.74 -22.11 -2.50
CA ALA A 155 20.48 -22.81 -2.78
C ALA A 155 19.88 -22.31 -4.11
N PRO A 156 19.18 -23.20 -4.87
CA PRO A 156 18.56 -22.81 -6.12
C PRO A 156 17.54 -21.69 -5.88
N ALA A 157 17.49 -20.72 -6.81
CA ALA A 157 16.60 -19.60 -6.72
C ALA A 157 15.14 -20.05 -6.74
N ARG A 158 14.35 -19.67 -5.73
CA ARG A 158 12.91 -19.93 -5.72
C ARG A 158 12.22 -19.11 -6.80
N PRO A 159 11.17 -19.65 -7.45
CA PRO A 159 10.39 -18.89 -8.41
C PRO A 159 9.84 -17.60 -7.77
N THR A 160 10.10 -16.46 -8.39
CA THR A 160 9.62 -15.14 -7.91
C THR A 160 8.21 -14.82 -8.40
N CYS A 161 7.68 -15.62 -9.33
CA CYS A 161 6.32 -15.53 -9.84
C CYS A 161 5.43 -16.61 -9.19
N SER A 162 4.13 -16.31 -9.07
CA SER A 162 3.09 -17.20 -8.56
C SER A 162 1.76 -16.83 -9.24
N PRO A 163 0.73 -17.70 -9.20
CA PRO A 163 -0.60 -17.36 -9.70
C PRO A 163 -1.08 -16.00 -9.20
N GLY A 164 -1.73 -15.24 -10.06
CA GLY A 164 -2.09 -13.85 -9.80
C GLY A 164 -3.31 -13.63 -8.91
N TRP A 165 -4.09 -14.69 -8.59
CA TRP A 165 -5.35 -14.58 -7.86
C TRP A 165 -5.26 -13.81 -6.52
N PRO A 166 -4.18 -13.93 -5.70
CA PRO A 166 -4.14 -13.17 -4.44
C PRO A 166 -4.01 -11.66 -4.68
N LEU A 167 -3.26 -11.29 -5.73
CA LEU A 167 -3.14 -9.88 -6.13
C LEU A 167 -4.48 -9.31 -6.60
N TRP A 168 -5.26 -10.11 -7.34
CA TRP A 168 -6.59 -9.72 -7.80
C TRP A 168 -7.58 -9.64 -6.64
N LEU A 169 -7.53 -10.58 -5.68
CA LEU A 169 -8.35 -10.55 -4.47
C LEU A 169 -8.11 -9.25 -3.68
N LEU A 170 -6.86 -8.93 -3.37
CA LEU A 170 -6.53 -7.69 -2.66
C LEU A 170 -6.95 -6.42 -3.41
N ARG A 171 -6.83 -6.42 -4.74
CA ARG A 171 -7.32 -5.29 -5.55
C ARG A 171 -8.83 -5.15 -5.45
N PHE A 172 -9.54 -6.26 -5.48
CA PHE A 172 -10.99 -6.28 -5.30
C PHE A 172 -11.38 -5.79 -3.90
N GLU A 173 -10.74 -6.33 -2.85
CA GLU A 173 -10.96 -5.88 -1.46
C GLU A 173 -10.73 -4.37 -1.30
N ALA A 174 -9.59 -3.87 -1.76
CA ALA A 174 -9.27 -2.45 -1.68
C ALA A 174 -10.30 -1.57 -2.43
N ALA A 175 -10.67 -1.94 -3.65
CA ALA A 175 -11.66 -1.21 -4.42
C ALA A 175 -13.07 -1.27 -3.77
N THR A 176 -13.42 -2.42 -3.18
CA THR A 176 -14.69 -2.61 -2.46
C THR A 176 -14.77 -1.73 -1.22
N VAL A 177 -13.69 -1.58 -0.45
CA VAL A 177 -13.65 -0.68 0.72
C VAL A 177 -14.01 0.75 0.31
N TYR A 178 -13.40 1.28 -0.74
CA TYR A 178 -13.72 2.63 -1.23
C TYR A 178 -15.13 2.70 -1.84
N GLY A 179 -15.49 1.72 -2.65
CA GLY A 179 -16.79 1.68 -3.32
C GLY A 179 -17.94 1.59 -2.33
N ALA A 180 -17.88 0.67 -1.38
CA ALA A 180 -18.89 0.51 -0.34
C ALA A 180 -18.99 1.75 0.55
N SER A 181 -17.83 2.33 0.94
CA SER A 181 -17.77 3.55 1.74
C SER A 181 -18.40 4.74 1.01
N GLY A 182 -18.03 4.95 -0.27
CA GLY A 182 -18.60 6.02 -1.08
C GLY A 182 -20.09 5.86 -1.33
N LEU A 183 -20.54 4.65 -1.66
CA LEU A 183 -21.97 4.35 -1.89
C LEU A 183 -22.79 4.50 -0.62
N SER A 184 -22.32 4.00 0.53
CA SER A 184 -23.05 4.16 1.79
C SER A 184 -23.24 5.62 2.17
N LYS A 185 -22.20 6.46 1.98
CA LYS A 185 -22.26 7.91 2.22
C LYS A 185 -23.15 8.65 1.22
N LEU A 186 -23.22 8.15 -0.02
CA LEU A 186 -24.06 8.76 -1.07
C LEU A 186 -25.55 8.64 -0.74
N VAL A 187 -25.96 7.51 -0.14
CA VAL A 187 -27.38 7.22 0.19
C VAL A 187 -27.75 7.66 1.60
N ASP A 188 -26.78 8.00 2.46
CA ASP A 188 -27.02 8.47 3.81
C ASP A 188 -27.25 9.99 3.81
N PRO A 189 -28.47 10.47 4.22
CA PRO A 189 -28.80 11.89 4.21
C PRO A 189 -27.87 12.74 5.08
N ASP A 190 -27.42 12.22 6.23
CA ASP A 190 -26.55 12.96 7.16
C ASP A 190 -25.13 13.11 6.61
N TRP A 191 -24.65 12.10 5.89
CA TRP A 191 -23.40 12.22 5.13
C TRP A 191 -23.55 13.16 3.95
N PHE A 192 -24.61 12.99 3.15
CA PHE A 192 -24.79 13.79 1.93
C PHE A 192 -25.02 15.28 2.22
N SER A 193 -25.67 15.63 3.33
CA SER A 193 -25.85 17.01 3.80
C SER A 193 -24.60 17.59 4.46
N GLY A 194 -23.58 16.79 4.74
CA GLY A 194 -22.37 17.20 5.46
C GLY A 194 -22.54 17.30 6.98
N THR A 195 -23.65 16.81 7.53
CA THR A 195 -23.91 16.82 8.99
C THR A 195 -22.84 16.04 9.74
N VAL A 196 -22.52 14.83 9.26
CA VAL A 196 -21.53 13.96 9.91
C VAL A 196 -20.13 14.60 9.95
N THR A 197 -19.67 15.19 8.85
CA THR A 197 -18.36 15.84 8.79
C THR A 197 -18.31 17.09 9.65
N TRP A 198 -19.36 17.90 9.60
CA TRP A 198 -19.48 19.12 10.40
C TRP A 198 -19.51 18.82 11.91
N ASP A 199 -20.39 17.91 12.36
CA ASP A 199 -20.51 17.54 13.77
C ASP A 199 -19.18 17.00 14.32
N ARG A 200 -18.47 16.20 13.53
CA ARG A 200 -17.15 15.66 13.91
C ARG A 200 -16.11 16.79 14.09
N LEU A 201 -16.02 17.71 13.16
CA LEU A 201 -15.04 18.81 13.21
C LEU A 201 -15.37 19.80 14.32
N VAL A 202 -16.66 20.09 14.55
CA VAL A 202 -17.08 20.95 15.67
C VAL A 202 -16.74 20.29 17.01
N ARG A 203 -16.99 19.00 17.19
CA ARG A 203 -16.61 18.28 18.44
C ARG A 203 -15.09 18.21 18.68
N THR A 204 -14.28 18.33 17.65
CA THR A 204 -12.82 18.31 17.76
C THR A 204 -12.21 19.73 17.66
N ARG A 205 -13.03 20.77 17.75
CA ARG A 205 -12.58 22.17 17.58
C ARG A 205 -11.44 22.54 18.54
N ASP A 206 -11.54 22.16 19.81
CA ASP A 206 -10.48 22.44 20.81
C ASP A 206 -9.12 21.81 20.41
N GLN A 207 -9.16 20.62 19.81
CA GLN A 207 -7.95 19.95 19.31
C GLN A 207 -7.39 20.64 18.06
N LEU A 208 -8.26 21.17 17.19
CA LEU A 208 -7.86 21.97 16.03
C LEU A 208 -7.24 23.30 16.47
N GLU A 209 -7.80 23.96 17.48
CA GLU A 209 -7.29 25.22 18.04
C GLU A 209 -5.93 25.01 18.75
N ALA A 210 -5.69 23.85 19.33
CA ALA A 210 -4.39 23.47 19.88
C ALA A 210 -3.36 23.06 18.82
N SER A 211 -3.75 22.95 17.56
CA SER A 211 -2.89 22.56 16.44
C SER A 211 -2.14 23.77 15.84
N VAL A 212 -1.29 23.51 14.85
CA VAL A 212 -0.57 24.55 14.09
C VAL A 212 -1.43 25.25 13.03
N LEU A 213 -2.73 24.93 12.96
CA LEU A 213 -3.62 25.48 11.95
C LEU A 213 -3.95 26.95 12.27
N PRO A 214 -3.97 27.84 11.28
CA PRO A 214 -4.38 29.22 11.48
C PRO A 214 -5.89 29.31 11.76
N GLY A 215 -6.32 30.25 12.61
CA GLY A 215 -7.71 30.39 13.05
C GLY A 215 -8.73 30.44 11.92
N TRP A 216 -8.45 31.18 10.83
CA TRP A 216 -9.34 31.25 9.66
C TRP A 216 -9.61 29.86 9.03
N SER A 217 -8.65 28.95 9.09
CA SER A 217 -8.85 27.60 8.55
C SER A 217 -9.71 26.74 9.49
N ILE A 218 -9.64 26.97 10.80
CA ILE A 218 -10.48 26.30 11.79
C ILE A 218 -11.94 26.74 11.61
N ASP A 219 -12.18 28.05 11.45
CA ASP A 219 -13.51 28.58 11.19
C ASP A 219 -14.09 28.03 9.88
N LEU A 220 -13.29 27.94 8.82
CA LEU A 220 -13.69 27.30 7.56
C LEU A 220 -14.02 25.82 7.75
N LEU A 221 -13.17 25.05 8.43
CA LEU A 221 -13.37 23.63 8.68
C LEU A 221 -14.62 23.35 9.52
N THR A 222 -15.00 24.27 10.42
CA THR A 222 -16.22 24.15 11.25
C THR A 222 -17.44 24.84 10.65
N ASP A 223 -17.31 25.44 9.45
CA ASP A 223 -18.46 26.04 8.74
C ASP A 223 -19.37 24.97 8.16
N ARG A 224 -20.67 25.18 8.28
CA ARG A 224 -21.70 24.23 7.83
C ARG A 224 -21.74 24.09 6.31
N SER A 225 -21.66 25.21 5.60
CA SER A 225 -21.74 25.25 4.13
C SER A 225 -20.50 24.59 3.51
N PHE A 226 -19.33 24.88 4.09
CA PHE A 226 -18.09 24.21 3.70
C PHE A 226 -18.21 22.68 3.84
N ASN A 227 -18.73 22.18 4.97
CA ASN A 227 -18.87 20.76 5.22
C ASN A 227 -19.87 20.08 4.28
N THR A 228 -20.93 20.77 3.87
CA THR A 228 -21.86 20.27 2.86
C THR A 228 -21.17 20.02 1.51
N VAL A 229 -20.26 20.91 1.11
CA VAL A 229 -19.46 20.75 -0.13
C VAL A 229 -18.38 19.69 0.07
N ALA A 230 -17.65 19.74 1.18
CA ALA A 230 -16.57 18.81 1.50
C ALA A 230 -17.05 17.36 1.56
N ALA A 231 -18.23 17.09 2.13
CA ALA A 231 -18.82 15.75 2.16
C ALA A 231 -19.05 15.17 0.75
N LYS A 232 -19.56 16.00 -0.18
CA LYS A 232 -19.73 15.58 -1.58
C LYS A 232 -18.40 15.31 -2.27
N PHE A 233 -17.37 16.09 -1.97
CA PHE A 233 -16.00 15.83 -2.44
C PHE A 233 -15.45 14.52 -1.88
N VAL A 234 -15.68 14.21 -0.61
CA VAL A 234 -15.28 12.93 0.00
C VAL A 234 -15.93 11.77 -0.72
N ILE A 235 -17.25 11.82 -0.95
CA ILE A 235 -18.01 10.80 -1.67
C ILE A 235 -17.45 10.61 -3.09
N ALA A 236 -17.31 11.70 -3.84
CA ALA A 236 -16.78 11.67 -5.20
C ALA A 236 -15.34 11.12 -5.25
N THR A 237 -14.51 11.47 -4.26
CA THR A 237 -13.14 10.98 -4.13
C THR A 237 -13.10 9.46 -3.91
N GLU A 238 -13.90 8.93 -2.98
CA GLU A 238 -13.95 7.49 -2.71
C GLU A 238 -14.43 6.70 -3.94
N LEU A 239 -15.49 7.16 -4.60
CA LEU A 239 -15.98 6.53 -5.84
C LEU A 239 -14.97 6.63 -6.99
N PHE A 240 -14.28 7.77 -7.13
CA PHE A 240 -13.21 7.93 -8.10
C PHE A 240 -12.04 6.98 -7.82
N ILE A 241 -11.63 6.80 -6.56
CA ILE A 241 -10.57 5.86 -6.19
C ILE A 241 -11.00 4.43 -6.53
N ALA A 242 -12.22 4.02 -6.13
CA ALA A 242 -12.75 2.68 -6.37
C ALA A 242 -12.72 2.30 -7.86
N LEU A 243 -13.15 3.20 -8.73
CA LEU A 243 -13.22 2.96 -10.18
C LEU A 243 -11.90 3.26 -10.89
N GLY A 244 -11.24 4.35 -10.52
CA GLY A 244 -10.04 4.85 -11.18
C GLY A 244 -8.83 3.92 -11.03
N LEU A 245 -8.75 3.15 -9.96
CA LEU A 245 -7.69 2.16 -9.74
C LEU A 245 -7.69 1.04 -10.81
N TRP A 246 -8.82 0.71 -11.40
CA TRP A 246 -8.93 -0.35 -12.41
C TRP A 246 -8.43 0.08 -13.79
N SER A 247 -8.61 1.32 -14.15
CA SER A 247 -8.21 1.83 -15.46
C SER A 247 -6.71 2.14 -15.51
N ARG A 248 -6.01 1.65 -16.53
CA ARG A 248 -4.59 1.98 -16.74
C ARG A 248 -4.34 3.48 -16.95
N ARG A 249 -5.34 4.23 -17.42
CA ARG A 249 -5.24 5.68 -17.68
C ARG A 249 -5.36 6.52 -16.43
N THR A 250 -6.23 6.12 -15.49
CA THR A 250 -6.55 6.87 -14.27
C THR A 250 -5.87 6.33 -13.01
N ARG A 251 -5.31 5.11 -13.06
CA ARG A 251 -4.74 4.42 -11.91
C ARG A 251 -3.75 5.26 -11.10
N TYR A 252 -2.81 5.91 -11.76
CA TYR A 252 -1.81 6.72 -11.04
C TYR A 252 -2.44 7.95 -10.38
N ALA A 253 -3.41 8.59 -11.05
CA ALA A 253 -4.17 9.69 -10.46
C ALA A 253 -5.00 9.19 -9.26
N ALA A 254 -5.67 8.05 -9.39
CA ALA A 254 -6.45 7.46 -8.30
C ALA A 254 -5.57 7.08 -7.10
N VAL A 255 -4.39 6.51 -7.34
CA VAL A 255 -3.43 6.20 -6.27
C VAL A 255 -2.95 7.49 -5.59
N TRP A 256 -2.62 8.53 -6.36
CA TRP A 256 -2.19 9.81 -5.79
C TRP A 256 -3.31 10.46 -4.97
N VAL A 257 -4.53 10.50 -5.50
CA VAL A 257 -5.71 11.00 -4.79
C VAL A 257 -5.95 10.20 -3.51
N ALA A 258 -5.82 8.86 -3.55
CA ALA A 258 -5.98 8.02 -2.37
C ALA A 258 -4.93 8.32 -1.29
N VAL A 259 -3.65 8.54 -1.66
CA VAL A 259 -2.62 8.93 -0.68
C VAL A 259 -2.97 10.27 -0.05
N CYS A 260 -3.29 11.31 -0.85
CA CYS A 260 -3.67 12.62 -0.33
C CYS A 260 -4.91 12.53 0.58
N PHE A 261 -5.90 11.75 0.17
CA PHE A 261 -7.12 11.53 0.94
C PHE A 261 -6.85 10.90 2.31
N HIS A 262 -6.03 9.84 2.36
CA HIS A 262 -5.69 9.19 3.64
C HIS A 262 -4.77 10.03 4.52
N VAL A 263 -3.87 10.82 3.93
CA VAL A 263 -3.09 11.81 4.69
C VAL A 263 -4.02 12.86 5.31
N ALA A 264 -4.98 13.37 4.55
CA ALA A 264 -5.96 14.33 5.05
C ALA A 264 -6.82 13.73 6.18
N ILE A 265 -7.29 12.48 6.03
CA ILE A 265 -8.03 11.76 7.08
C ILE A 265 -7.16 11.62 8.34
N GLN A 266 -5.90 11.21 8.19
CA GLN A 266 -5.03 11.00 9.35
C GLN A 266 -4.76 12.29 10.11
N LEU A 267 -4.61 13.41 9.40
CA LEU A 267 -4.42 14.72 10.01
C LEU A 267 -5.69 15.28 10.70
N SER A 268 -6.88 14.96 10.15
CA SER A 268 -8.15 15.52 10.64
C SER A 268 -8.87 14.60 11.63
N ALA A 269 -8.69 13.29 11.55
CA ALA A 269 -9.55 12.32 12.24
C ALA A 269 -8.81 11.23 13.01
N SER A 270 -7.50 11.07 12.82
CA SER A 270 -6.66 10.06 13.48
C SER A 270 -7.29 8.67 13.54
N VAL A 271 -7.65 8.11 12.37
CA VAL A 271 -8.38 6.84 12.28
C VAL A 271 -7.41 5.66 12.45
N GLU A 272 -7.01 5.37 13.69
CA GLU A 272 -6.16 4.23 14.06
C GLU A 272 -5.09 3.88 12.97
N VAL A 273 -5.01 2.60 12.59
CA VAL A 273 -4.07 2.11 11.56
C VAL A 273 -4.63 2.15 10.13
N PHE A 274 -5.90 2.55 9.94
CA PHE A 274 -6.58 2.40 8.65
C PHE A 274 -5.92 3.20 7.51
N SER A 275 -5.61 4.48 7.76
CA SER A 275 -4.98 5.31 6.74
C SER A 275 -3.62 4.77 6.30
N TYR A 276 -2.82 4.26 7.24
CA TYR A 276 -1.55 3.61 6.94
C TYR A 276 -1.74 2.33 6.13
N LEU A 277 -2.71 1.50 6.50
CA LEU A 277 -3.03 0.25 5.81
C LEU A 277 -3.54 0.50 4.39
N ALA A 278 -4.41 1.48 4.22
CA ALA A 278 -4.95 1.85 2.92
C ALA A 278 -3.84 2.35 1.99
N ILE A 279 -2.92 3.22 2.47
CA ILE A 279 -1.76 3.68 1.71
C ILE A 279 -0.83 2.50 1.37
N ALA A 280 -0.55 1.62 2.34
CA ALA A 280 0.29 0.44 2.11
C ALA A 280 -0.31 -0.50 1.05
N ALA A 281 -1.62 -0.70 1.08
CA ALA A 281 -2.33 -1.54 0.12
C ALA A 281 -2.25 -1.01 -1.33
N LEU A 282 -2.01 0.27 -1.55
CA LEU A 282 -1.87 0.82 -2.90
C LEU A 282 -0.67 0.24 -3.67
N VAL A 283 0.31 -0.35 -2.97
CA VAL A 283 1.47 -0.99 -3.63
C VAL A 283 1.06 -2.17 -4.55
N ILE A 284 -0.09 -2.80 -4.29
CA ILE A 284 -0.62 -3.89 -5.12
C ILE A 284 -1.04 -3.44 -6.53
N TRP A 285 -1.31 -2.15 -6.70
CA TRP A 285 -1.64 -1.55 -8.00
C TRP A 285 -0.41 -1.20 -8.83
N ALA A 286 0.75 -1.11 -8.18
CA ALA A 286 2.03 -0.93 -8.84
C ALA A 286 2.54 -2.29 -9.34
N VAL A 287 2.45 -2.53 -10.63
CA VAL A 287 2.96 -3.76 -11.24
C VAL A 287 4.49 -3.69 -11.27
N PRO A 288 5.20 -4.64 -10.60
CA PRO A 288 6.65 -4.71 -10.71
C PRO A 288 7.06 -4.89 -12.16
N SER A 289 8.08 -4.18 -12.60
CA SER A 289 8.62 -4.44 -13.93
C SER A 289 9.54 -5.66 -13.87
N THR A 290 9.70 -6.31 -15.00
CA THR A 290 10.64 -7.42 -15.20
C THR A 290 12.04 -6.93 -15.52
N ARG A 291 12.44 -5.75 -15.03
CA ARG A 291 13.69 -5.06 -15.37
C ARG A 291 13.78 -4.79 -16.87
N ASP A 292 12.72 -4.26 -17.41
CA ASP A 292 12.54 -3.98 -18.83
C ASP A 292 13.17 -2.65 -19.29
N ARG A 293 13.87 -1.96 -18.37
CA ARG A 293 14.70 -0.79 -18.65
C ARG A 293 16.11 -1.01 -18.18
N THR A 294 17.07 -0.55 -18.97
CA THR A 294 18.49 -0.64 -18.59
C THR A 294 19.01 0.74 -18.18
N LEU A 295 19.63 0.79 -17.03
CA LEU A 295 20.35 1.95 -16.53
C LEU A 295 21.85 1.70 -16.73
N VAL A 296 22.43 2.34 -17.75
CA VAL A 296 23.87 2.25 -18.02
C VAL A 296 24.59 3.36 -17.27
N VAL A 297 25.54 2.97 -16.43
CA VAL A 297 26.22 3.86 -15.49
C VAL A 297 27.74 3.65 -15.54
N ASP A 298 28.49 4.74 -15.41
CA ASP A 298 29.90 4.68 -15.05
C ASP A 298 29.98 4.44 -13.53
N PRO A 299 30.54 3.31 -13.07
CA PRO A 299 30.59 2.95 -11.65
C PRO A 299 31.37 3.97 -10.79
N ALA A 300 32.37 4.63 -11.33
CA ALA A 300 33.16 5.62 -10.61
C ALA A 300 32.42 6.95 -10.48
N ARG A 301 31.84 7.44 -11.58
CA ARG A 301 31.20 8.74 -11.65
C ARG A 301 29.81 8.74 -11.02
N HIS A 302 29.03 7.63 -11.17
CA HIS A 302 27.64 7.54 -10.76
C HIS A 302 27.40 6.67 -9.51
N ARG A 303 28.46 6.45 -8.69
CA ARG A 303 28.38 5.56 -7.52
C ARG A 303 27.23 5.88 -6.58
N VAL A 304 27.06 7.14 -6.20
CA VAL A 304 25.98 7.58 -5.30
C VAL A 304 24.62 7.34 -5.95
N PHE A 305 24.48 7.71 -7.23
CA PHE A 305 23.22 7.51 -7.97
C PHE A 305 22.84 6.02 -8.03
N VAL A 306 23.80 5.13 -8.26
CA VAL A 306 23.56 3.67 -8.29
C VAL A 306 23.11 3.14 -6.94
N VAL A 307 23.73 3.59 -5.83
CA VAL A 307 23.34 3.19 -4.47
C VAL A 307 21.90 3.66 -4.18
N VAL A 308 21.61 4.92 -4.48
CA VAL A 308 20.27 5.50 -4.29
C VAL A 308 19.25 4.80 -5.18
N ALA A 309 19.55 4.61 -6.47
CA ALA A 309 18.65 3.94 -7.39
C ALA A 309 18.35 2.50 -6.94
N ARG A 310 19.35 1.73 -6.49
CA ARG A 310 19.17 0.38 -5.95
C ARG A 310 18.33 0.37 -4.67
N GLY A 311 18.56 1.34 -3.79
CA GLY A 311 17.83 1.46 -2.52
C GLY A 311 16.36 1.86 -2.70
N LEU A 312 16.05 2.66 -3.73
CA LEU A 312 14.73 3.20 -3.98
C LEU A 312 13.93 2.44 -5.06
N ASP A 313 14.59 1.61 -5.89
CA ASP A 313 13.93 0.80 -6.92
C ASP A 313 13.30 -0.48 -6.33
N TRP A 314 12.38 -0.29 -5.39
CA TRP A 314 11.69 -1.39 -4.69
C TRP A 314 10.91 -2.32 -5.63
N LEU A 315 10.49 -1.80 -6.79
CA LEU A 315 9.74 -2.55 -7.80
C LEU A 315 10.61 -3.16 -8.90
N ALA A 316 11.95 -3.11 -8.77
CA ALA A 316 12.91 -3.65 -9.74
C ALA A 316 12.63 -3.17 -11.18
N ARG A 317 12.51 -1.84 -11.35
CA ARG A 317 12.23 -1.20 -12.64
C ARG A 317 13.40 -1.23 -13.60
N PHE A 318 14.64 -1.26 -13.05
CA PHE A 318 15.86 -1.10 -13.82
C PHE A 318 16.77 -2.33 -13.73
N ARG A 319 17.38 -2.67 -14.86
CA ARG A 319 18.61 -3.45 -14.92
C ARG A 319 19.77 -2.47 -14.91
N ILE A 320 20.72 -2.61 -13.99
CA ILE A 320 21.87 -1.74 -13.91
C ILE A 320 23.04 -2.42 -14.63
N GLU A 321 23.57 -1.77 -15.64
CA GLU A 321 24.73 -2.22 -16.41
C GLU A 321 25.86 -1.18 -16.30
N HIS A 322 27.09 -1.67 -16.34
CA HIS A 322 28.27 -0.81 -16.26
C HIS A 322 28.65 -0.38 -17.67
N GLY A 323 28.65 0.91 -17.90
CA GLY A 323 29.15 1.52 -19.12
C GLY A 323 30.66 1.85 -19.07
N PRO A 324 31.22 2.32 -20.19
CA PRO A 324 32.63 2.76 -20.25
C PRO A 324 32.95 3.89 -19.26
N PRO A 325 34.20 4.01 -18.77
CA PRO A 325 34.61 5.15 -17.96
C PRO A 325 34.33 6.48 -18.66
N GLY A 326 33.82 7.45 -17.92
CA GLY A 326 33.45 8.78 -18.43
C GLY A 326 32.14 8.86 -19.19
N SER A 327 31.42 7.73 -19.40
CA SER A 327 30.12 7.72 -20.09
C SER A 327 29.04 8.48 -19.29
N PRO A 328 28.16 9.23 -19.98
CA PRO A 328 27.03 9.87 -19.31
C PRO A 328 26.03 8.82 -18.80
N LEU A 329 25.29 9.20 -17.74
CA LEU A 329 24.14 8.40 -17.30
C LEU A 329 23.18 8.18 -18.46
N THR A 330 22.87 6.92 -18.78
CA THR A 330 22.01 6.56 -19.89
C THR A 330 20.93 5.62 -19.41
N VAL A 331 19.67 5.91 -19.77
CA VAL A 331 18.51 5.00 -19.58
C VAL A 331 18.07 4.51 -20.94
N VAL A 332 18.09 3.21 -21.14
CA VAL A 332 17.47 2.57 -22.31
C VAL A 332 16.05 2.19 -21.92
N ASP A 333 15.06 2.80 -22.56
CA ASP A 333 13.64 2.53 -22.31
C ASP A 333 13.21 1.20 -22.97
N ARG A 334 11.98 0.78 -22.72
CA ARG A 334 11.36 -0.45 -23.27
C ARG A 334 11.44 -0.55 -24.78
N ASP A 335 11.36 0.59 -25.45
CA ASP A 335 11.42 0.71 -26.90
C ASP A 335 12.85 0.70 -27.46
N GLY A 336 13.85 0.43 -26.62
CA GLY A 336 15.26 0.45 -26.99
C GLY A 336 15.84 1.86 -27.19
N ARG A 337 15.08 2.93 -26.93
CA ARG A 337 15.55 4.31 -27.10
C ARG A 337 16.47 4.73 -25.95
N PRO A 338 17.70 5.16 -26.21
CA PRO A 338 18.57 5.67 -25.19
C PRO A 338 18.25 7.13 -24.88
N LEU A 339 18.10 7.44 -23.59
CA LEU A 339 18.05 8.78 -23.05
C LEU A 339 19.34 9.03 -22.26
N THR A 340 19.95 10.20 -22.41
CA THR A 340 21.23 10.54 -21.77
C THR A 340 21.14 11.79 -20.90
N GLY A 341 22.05 11.92 -19.94
CA GLY A 341 22.21 13.10 -19.09
C GLY A 341 20.95 13.43 -18.28
N ARG A 342 20.48 14.68 -18.35
CA ARG A 342 19.32 15.17 -17.58
C ARG A 342 18.02 14.41 -17.88
N SER A 343 17.81 14.04 -19.14
CA SER A 343 16.65 13.26 -19.55
C SER A 343 16.65 11.84 -18.98
N ALA A 344 17.83 11.21 -18.94
CA ALA A 344 18.01 9.92 -18.28
C ALA A 344 17.74 9.99 -16.78
N THR A 345 18.26 11.03 -16.11
CA THR A 345 18.03 11.27 -14.68
C THR A 345 16.53 11.47 -14.39
N ALA A 346 15.86 12.33 -15.16
CA ALA A 346 14.43 12.58 -15.01
C ALA A 346 13.61 11.31 -15.23
N MET A 347 13.92 10.52 -16.28
CA MET A 347 13.27 9.24 -16.53
C MET A 347 13.50 8.25 -15.39
N ALA A 348 14.74 8.10 -14.93
CA ALA A 348 15.08 7.22 -13.82
C ALA A 348 14.30 7.59 -12.54
N LEU A 349 14.33 8.85 -12.15
CA LEU A 349 13.64 9.35 -10.96
C LEU A 349 12.12 9.20 -11.08
N SER A 350 11.52 9.49 -12.23
CA SER A 350 10.07 9.36 -12.46
C SER A 350 9.58 7.91 -12.41
N ARG A 351 10.47 6.93 -12.51
CA ARG A 351 10.12 5.50 -12.49
C ARG A 351 10.47 4.81 -11.17
N VAL A 352 11.29 5.44 -10.34
CA VAL A 352 11.61 4.93 -9.00
C VAL A 352 10.41 5.17 -8.07
N PRO A 353 9.84 4.14 -7.43
CA PRO A 353 8.58 4.27 -6.68
C PRO A 353 8.61 5.35 -5.60
N ALA A 354 9.69 5.47 -4.84
CA ALA A 354 9.79 6.45 -3.76
C ALA A 354 9.77 7.91 -4.25
N VAL A 355 10.19 8.17 -5.48
CA VAL A 355 10.29 9.53 -6.07
C VAL A 355 9.14 9.81 -7.03
N ALA A 356 8.59 8.78 -7.65
CA ALA A 356 7.51 8.89 -8.63
C ALA A 356 6.29 9.65 -8.08
N TRP A 357 6.00 9.52 -6.79
CA TRP A 357 4.90 10.23 -6.13
C TRP A 357 5.01 11.74 -6.23
N PHE A 358 6.20 12.29 -6.06
CA PHE A 358 6.46 13.72 -6.18
C PHE A 358 6.56 14.18 -7.63
N ALA A 359 6.97 13.28 -8.53
CA ALA A 359 7.11 13.57 -9.96
C ALA A 359 5.78 13.46 -10.73
N LEU A 360 4.80 12.70 -10.25
CA LEU A 360 3.53 12.46 -10.93
C LEU A 360 2.77 13.75 -11.32
N PRO A 361 2.61 14.76 -10.47
CA PRO A 361 1.94 16.01 -10.84
C PRO A 361 2.68 16.75 -11.97
N VAL A 362 4.01 16.75 -11.92
CA VAL A 362 4.87 17.43 -12.92
C VAL A 362 4.82 16.69 -14.26
N VAL A 363 4.84 15.37 -14.24
CA VAL A 363 4.73 14.53 -15.45
C VAL A 363 3.33 14.65 -16.06
N ALA A 364 2.28 14.66 -15.24
CA ALA A 364 0.91 14.86 -15.69
C ALA A 364 0.72 16.23 -16.35
N ALA A 365 1.24 17.30 -15.73
CA ALA A 365 1.21 18.65 -16.31
C ALA A 365 1.99 18.73 -17.62
N GLY A 366 3.17 18.08 -17.72
CA GLY A 366 3.97 18.03 -18.93
C GLY A 366 3.26 17.32 -20.09
N HIS A 367 2.52 16.25 -19.84
CA HIS A 367 1.72 15.56 -20.86
C HIS A 367 0.53 16.38 -21.35
N LEU A 368 -0.08 17.18 -20.49
CA LEU A 368 -1.19 18.08 -20.88
C LEU A 368 -0.70 19.23 -21.78
N THR A 369 0.49 19.75 -21.53
CA THR A 369 1.09 20.84 -22.34
C THR A 369 1.60 20.36 -23.69
N THR A 370 2.14 19.16 -23.80
CA THR A 370 2.59 18.59 -25.08
C THR A 370 1.44 18.21 -26.01
N ARG A 371 0.30 17.73 -25.47
CA ARG A 371 -0.89 17.47 -26.30
C ARG A 371 -1.52 18.73 -26.91
N ARG A 372 -1.41 19.89 -26.24
CA ARG A 372 -1.92 21.16 -26.81
C ARG A 372 -1.07 21.70 -27.98
N ARG A 373 0.19 21.24 -28.12
CA ARG A 373 1.07 21.67 -29.21
C ARG A 373 1.02 20.77 -30.45
N SER A 374 0.32 19.64 -30.41
CA SER A 374 0.23 18.67 -31.50
C SER A 374 -1.13 18.66 -32.20
N THR A 375 -1.99 19.66 -32.00
CA THR A 375 -3.15 19.91 -32.89
C THR A 375 -2.67 20.76 -34.03
N PRO A 376 -2.58 20.21 -35.27
CA PRO A 376 -2.33 21.04 -36.48
C PRO A 376 -3.56 21.93 -36.70
N GLN A 377 -3.29 23.21 -37.03
CA GLN A 377 -4.28 24.11 -37.61
C GLN A 377 -4.71 23.64 -38.99
#